data_87fb5e7d5c14e248d3738562928ef812
#
_entry.id   87fb5e7d5c14e248d3738562928ef812
#
_cell.length_a   1.000
_cell.length_b   1.000
_cell.length_c   1.000
_cell.angle_alpha   90.00
_cell.angle_beta   90.00
_cell.angle_gamma   90.00
#
_symmetry.space_group_name_H-M   'P 1'
#
loop_
_entity.id
_entity.type
_entity.pdbx_description
1 polymer ?
#
loop_
_entity_poly.entity_id
_entity_poly.type
_entity_poly.pdbx_seq_one_letter_code
_entity_poly.pdbx_strand_id
1 'polypeptide(L)'
;MLQANAFEGAYYLAGYAVECALKACVAKQIREFDFPDKRLVERSYTHNIAQLMEVSGVSAPFEEEIAANEARRSSWRVVRNWSEASRYDVTTTEQAARDMLAAVGDEICGVLPWLKKFW
;
A
#
# COMPACT_ATOMS: atom_id res chain seq x y z
N MET A 1 18.53 -14.70 7.57
CA MET A 1 17.53 -14.99 8.61
C MET A 1 17.07 -13.72 9.28
N LEU A 2 15.76 -13.55 9.41
CA LEU A 2 15.20 -12.36 10.06
C LEU A 2 15.30 -12.48 11.57
N GLN A 3 15.95 -11.51 12.20
CA GLN A 3 15.98 -11.37 13.66
C GLN A 3 14.76 -10.52 14.09
N ALA A 4 14.45 -10.50 15.38
CA ALA A 4 13.29 -9.79 15.90
C ALA A 4 13.23 -8.32 15.44
N ASN A 5 14.36 -7.61 15.44
CA ASN A 5 14.43 -6.21 14.98
C ASN A 5 14.19 -6.09 13.48
N ALA A 6 14.54 -7.13 12.70
CA ALA A 6 14.35 -7.13 11.26
C ALA A 6 12.90 -7.38 10.87
N PHE A 7 12.10 -8.04 11.73
CA PHE A 7 10.68 -8.29 11.43
C PHE A 7 9.90 -6.98 11.40
N GLU A 8 10.08 -6.11 12.38
CA GLU A 8 9.41 -4.81 12.36
C GLU A 8 9.87 -3.94 11.20
N GLY A 9 11.17 -3.97 10.89
CA GLY A 9 11.72 -3.26 9.75
C GLY A 9 11.17 -3.79 8.42
N ALA A 10 11.10 -5.10 8.25
CA ALA A 10 10.56 -5.71 7.05
C ALA A 10 9.07 -5.39 6.87
N TYR A 11 8.30 -5.48 7.94
CA TYR A 11 6.88 -5.14 7.93
C TYR A 11 6.69 -3.67 7.55
N TYR A 12 7.43 -2.77 8.19
CA TYR A 12 7.36 -1.34 7.91
C TYR A 12 7.70 -1.01 6.46
N LEU A 13 8.83 -1.53 5.96
CA LEU A 13 9.29 -1.22 4.61
C LEU A 13 8.35 -1.78 3.54
N ALA A 14 7.75 -2.93 3.77
CA ALA A 14 6.79 -3.50 2.83
C ALA A 14 5.57 -2.58 2.67
N GLY A 15 5.01 -2.11 3.78
CA GLY A 15 3.88 -1.18 3.74
C GLY A 15 4.27 0.19 3.18
N TYR A 16 5.47 0.64 3.50
CA TYR A 16 6.00 1.90 2.96
C TYR A 16 6.12 1.85 1.44
N ALA A 17 6.48 0.70 0.87
CA ALA A 17 6.52 0.54 -0.58
C ALA A 17 5.15 0.77 -1.21
N VAL A 18 4.08 0.29 -0.59
CA VAL A 18 2.72 0.53 -1.07
C VAL A 18 2.36 2.01 -0.95
N GLU A 19 2.73 2.66 0.16
CA GLU A 19 2.53 4.10 0.32
C GLU A 19 3.19 4.87 -0.81
N CYS A 20 4.43 4.55 -1.14
CA CYS A 20 5.17 5.20 -2.22
C CYS A 20 4.51 4.95 -3.59
N ALA A 21 4.04 3.73 -3.84
CA ALA A 21 3.36 3.40 -5.08
C ALA A 21 2.06 4.18 -5.25
N LEU A 22 1.28 4.30 -4.19
CA LEU A 22 0.03 5.08 -4.22
C LEU A 22 0.31 6.56 -4.42
N LYS A 23 1.34 7.10 -3.78
CA LYS A 23 1.75 8.48 -4.00
C LYS A 23 2.25 8.71 -5.42
N ALA A 24 2.89 7.72 -6.04
CA ALA A 24 3.25 7.80 -7.45
C ALA A 24 2.02 7.88 -8.34
N CYS A 25 0.97 7.13 -8.02
CA CYS A 25 -0.31 7.21 -8.75
C CYS A 25 -0.93 8.60 -8.61
N VAL A 26 -0.91 9.18 -7.40
CA VAL A 26 -1.39 10.55 -7.17
C VAL A 26 -0.60 11.54 -8.02
N ALA A 27 0.73 11.44 -8.02
CA ALA A 27 1.59 12.33 -8.77
C ALA A 27 1.33 12.25 -10.28
N LYS A 28 1.10 11.04 -10.79
CA LYS A 28 0.76 10.83 -12.20
C LYS A 28 -0.56 11.51 -12.55
N GLN A 29 -1.55 11.41 -11.67
CA GLN A 29 -2.84 12.04 -11.86
C GLN A 29 -2.72 13.57 -11.94
N ILE A 30 -1.91 14.16 -11.06
CA ILE A 30 -1.66 15.60 -11.06
C ILE A 30 -1.03 16.03 -12.39
N ARG A 31 -0.01 15.33 -12.87
CA ARG A 31 0.66 15.65 -14.14
C ARG A 31 -0.27 15.55 -15.32
N GLU A 32 -1.15 14.55 -15.32
CA GLU A 32 -2.08 14.31 -16.43
C GLU A 32 -3.08 15.45 -16.60
N PHE A 33 -3.50 16.09 -15.52
CA PHE A 33 -4.52 17.13 -15.56
C PHE A 33 -3.98 18.55 -15.46
N ASP A 34 -2.67 18.75 -15.49
CA ASP A 34 -1.96 20.05 -15.51
C ASP A 34 -2.14 20.95 -14.28
N PHE A 35 -3.31 20.93 -13.66
CA PHE A 35 -3.60 21.73 -12.47
C PHE A 35 -3.88 20.82 -11.29
N PRO A 36 -2.99 20.78 -10.28
CA PRO A 36 -3.25 19.99 -9.10
C PRO A 36 -4.45 20.55 -8.33
N ASP A 37 -5.44 19.71 -8.07
CA ASP A 37 -6.50 20.05 -7.15
C ASP A 37 -5.88 20.17 -5.75
N LYS A 38 -6.06 21.33 -5.12
CA LYS A 38 -5.52 21.59 -3.79
C LYS A 38 -5.98 20.53 -2.77
N ARG A 39 -7.24 20.09 -2.85
CA ARG A 39 -7.77 19.05 -1.96
C ARG A 39 -7.06 17.72 -2.18
N LEU A 40 -6.78 17.37 -3.43
CA LEU A 40 -6.05 16.15 -3.76
C LEU A 40 -4.65 16.19 -3.16
N VAL A 41 -3.95 17.31 -3.33
CA VAL A 41 -2.60 17.50 -2.79
C VAL A 41 -2.62 17.37 -1.27
N GLU A 42 -3.54 18.06 -0.59
CA GLU A 42 -3.66 18.02 0.86
C GLU A 42 -3.98 16.62 1.36
N ARG A 43 -4.90 15.91 0.71
CA ARG A 43 -5.27 14.55 1.07
C ARG A 43 -4.16 13.54 0.82
N SER A 44 -3.20 13.85 -0.05
CA SER A 44 -2.05 12.99 -0.29
C SER A 44 -0.97 13.09 0.79
N TYR A 45 -1.04 14.11 1.67
CA TYR A 45 -0.14 14.25 2.81
C TYR A 45 -0.60 13.38 3.98
N THR A 46 -0.60 12.08 3.76
CA THR A 46 -0.97 11.10 4.77
C THR A 46 -0.12 9.86 4.59
N HIS A 47 0.02 9.09 5.67
CA HIS A 47 0.64 7.77 5.64
C HIS A 47 -0.39 6.65 5.73
N ASN A 48 -1.68 7.00 5.71
CA ASN A 48 -2.76 6.02 5.76
C ASN A 48 -3.00 5.45 4.36
N ILE A 49 -2.73 4.15 4.20
CA ILE A 49 -2.82 3.48 2.90
C ILE A 49 -4.24 3.52 2.33
N ALA A 50 -5.26 3.31 3.17
CA ALA A 50 -6.64 3.34 2.70
C ALA A 50 -7.03 4.72 2.17
N GLN A 51 -6.61 5.79 2.86
CA GLN A 51 -6.86 7.16 2.39
C GLN A 51 -6.12 7.47 1.10
N LEU A 52 -4.88 7.01 0.97
CA LEU A 52 -4.10 7.18 -0.26
C LEU A 52 -4.76 6.45 -1.43
N MET A 53 -5.30 5.26 -1.19
CA MET A 53 -6.03 4.53 -2.23
C MET A 53 -7.23 5.34 -2.73
N GLU A 54 -7.96 5.99 -1.82
CA GLU A 54 -9.12 6.80 -2.19
C GLU A 54 -8.76 7.96 -3.14
N VAL A 55 -7.58 8.57 -2.96
CA VAL A 55 -7.18 9.73 -3.76
C VAL A 55 -6.22 9.37 -4.90
N SER A 56 -5.86 8.11 -5.05
CA SER A 56 -4.87 7.68 -6.02
C SER A 56 -5.33 7.73 -7.48
N GLY A 57 -6.62 7.82 -7.71
CA GLY A 57 -7.20 7.73 -9.05
C GLY A 57 -7.44 6.31 -9.52
N VAL A 58 -7.03 5.30 -8.77
CA VAL A 58 -7.19 3.88 -9.13
C VAL A 58 -8.14 3.13 -8.20
N SER A 59 -8.84 3.86 -7.35
CA SER A 59 -9.76 3.27 -6.36
C SER A 59 -10.87 2.45 -7.01
N ALA A 60 -11.54 2.98 -8.04
CA ALA A 60 -12.64 2.29 -8.68
C ALA A 60 -12.20 0.97 -9.35
N PRO A 61 -11.15 0.94 -10.20
CA PRO A 61 -10.68 -0.33 -10.74
C PRO A 61 -10.15 -1.27 -9.66
N PHE A 62 -9.59 -0.74 -8.55
CA PHE A 62 -9.13 -1.58 -7.47
C PHE A 62 -10.30 -2.24 -6.73
N GLU A 63 -11.39 -1.52 -6.51
CA GLU A 63 -12.58 -2.09 -5.88
C GLU A 63 -13.18 -3.21 -6.72
N GLU A 64 -13.20 -3.04 -8.05
CA GLU A 64 -13.61 -4.11 -8.96
C GLU A 64 -12.69 -5.33 -8.86
N GLU A 65 -11.38 -5.10 -8.78
CA GLU A 65 -10.40 -6.18 -8.66
C GLU A 65 -10.60 -6.98 -7.37
N ILE A 66 -10.73 -6.32 -6.23
CA ILE A 66 -10.87 -7.04 -4.95
C ILE A 66 -12.25 -7.68 -4.80
N ALA A 67 -13.26 -7.21 -5.50
CA ALA A 67 -14.56 -7.86 -5.54
C ALA A 67 -14.51 -9.17 -6.33
N ALA A 68 -13.70 -9.22 -7.39
CA ALA A 68 -13.59 -10.37 -8.28
C ALA A 68 -12.48 -11.34 -7.87
N ASN A 69 -11.50 -10.90 -7.09
CA ASN A 69 -10.32 -11.68 -6.74
C ASN A 69 -10.17 -11.76 -5.23
N GLU A 70 -10.60 -12.90 -4.66
CA GLU A 70 -10.56 -13.10 -3.21
C GLU A 70 -9.14 -13.07 -2.65
N ALA A 71 -8.16 -13.62 -3.37
CA ALA A 71 -6.78 -13.65 -2.91
C ALA A 71 -6.22 -12.22 -2.80
N ARG A 72 -6.50 -11.36 -3.78
CA ARG A 72 -6.05 -9.97 -3.73
C ARG A 72 -6.79 -9.18 -2.67
N ARG A 73 -8.07 -9.46 -2.46
CA ARG A 73 -8.83 -8.86 -1.36
C ARG A 73 -8.22 -9.20 -0.01
N SER A 74 -7.80 -10.45 0.19
CA SER A 74 -7.12 -10.88 1.42
C SER A 74 -5.80 -10.14 1.61
N SER A 75 -5.02 -9.98 0.54
CA SER A 75 -3.78 -9.21 0.58
C SER A 75 -4.05 -7.75 0.97
N TRP A 76 -5.08 -7.15 0.41
CA TRP A 76 -5.45 -5.78 0.73
C TRP A 76 -5.83 -5.61 2.21
N ARG A 77 -6.53 -6.57 2.79
CA ARG A 77 -6.86 -6.53 4.22
C ARG A 77 -5.64 -6.48 5.10
N VAL A 78 -4.60 -7.20 4.75
CA VAL A 78 -3.32 -7.18 5.47
C VAL A 78 -2.63 -5.83 5.31
N VAL A 79 -2.53 -5.35 4.07
CA VAL A 79 -1.81 -4.13 3.73
C VAL A 79 -2.49 -2.89 4.31
N ARG A 80 -3.81 -2.81 4.25
CA ARG A 80 -4.55 -1.62 4.70
C ARG A 80 -4.44 -1.35 6.20
N ASN A 81 -4.08 -2.38 6.98
CA ASN A 81 -3.91 -2.24 8.42
C ASN A 81 -2.53 -1.70 8.81
N TRP A 82 -1.64 -1.54 7.83
CA TRP A 82 -0.32 -0.96 8.07
C TRP A 82 -0.44 0.49 8.54
N SER A 83 0.47 0.89 9.44
CA SER A 83 0.58 2.27 9.87
C SER A 83 2.05 2.64 9.97
N GLU A 84 2.35 3.92 9.81
CA GLU A 84 3.71 4.44 9.95
C GLU A 84 4.29 4.11 11.33
N ALA A 85 3.45 4.07 12.37
CA ALA A 85 3.86 3.73 13.72
C ALA A 85 4.42 2.31 13.84
N SER A 86 4.16 1.44 12.87
CA SER A 86 4.65 0.06 12.90
C SER A 86 6.18 -0.03 12.88
N ARG A 87 6.89 1.02 12.44
CA ARG A 87 8.36 1.02 12.47
C ARG A 87 8.91 0.95 13.91
N TYR A 88 8.09 1.30 14.90
CA TYR A 88 8.46 1.28 16.32
C TYR A 88 7.83 0.13 17.08
N ASP A 89 7.09 -0.75 16.38
CA ASP A 89 6.36 -1.85 17.03
C ASP A 89 7.27 -3.06 17.21
N VAL A 90 7.83 -3.17 18.41
CA VAL A 90 8.74 -4.26 18.76
C VAL A 90 8.02 -5.60 18.94
N THR A 91 6.67 -5.62 18.87
CA THR A 91 5.89 -6.86 18.99
C THR A 91 5.62 -7.54 17.65
N THR A 92 6.07 -6.95 16.53
CA THR A 92 5.88 -7.53 15.21
C THR A 92 6.53 -8.92 15.14
N THR A 93 5.71 -9.93 14.81
CA THR A 93 6.16 -11.31 14.72
C THR A 93 6.73 -11.62 13.33
N GLU A 94 7.48 -12.72 13.25
CA GLU A 94 7.96 -13.23 11.97
C GLU A 94 6.80 -13.51 11.02
N GLN A 95 5.72 -14.12 11.54
CA GLN A 95 4.56 -14.46 10.70
C GLN A 95 3.89 -13.19 10.15
N ALA A 96 3.74 -12.16 10.99
CA ALA A 96 3.16 -10.90 10.54
C ALA A 96 4.03 -10.25 9.44
N ALA A 97 5.36 -10.29 9.59
CA ALA A 97 6.26 -9.75 8.58
C ALA A 97 6.18 -10.54 7.27
N ARG A 98 6.12 -11.87 7.35
CA ARG A 98 5.98 -12.71 6.16
C ARG A 98 4.64 -12.50 5.46
N ASP A 99 3.56 -12.38 6.22
CA ASP A 99 2.23 -12.12 5.68
C ASP A 99 2.19 -10.77 4.96
N MET A 100 2.82 -9.74 5.54
CA MET A 100 2.89 -8.42 4.91
C MET A 100 3.71 -8.47 3.62
N LEU A 101 4.87 -9.13 3.64
CA LEU A 101 5.71 -9.24 2.43
C LEU A 101 4.97 -9.95 1.30
N ALA A 102 4.24 -11.02 1.62
CA ALA A 102 3.44 -11.74 0.63
C ALA A 102 2.28 -10.88 0.12
N ALA A 103 1.57 -10.21 1.04
CA ALA A 103 0.42 -9.37 0.67
C ALA A 103 0.83 -8.21 -0.23
N VAL A 104 2.03 -7.68 -0.04
CA VAL A 104 2.56 -6.59 -0.86
C VAL A 104 3.13 -7.12 -2.19
N GLY A 105 3.97 -8.14 -2.14
CA GLY A 105 4.86 -8.49 -3.24
C GLY A 105 4.52 -9.74 -4.04
N ASP A 106 3.52 -10.54 -3.63
CA ASP A 106 3.18 -11.75 -4.38
C ASP A 106 2.80 -11.39 -5.82
N GLU A 107 3.41 -12.08 -6.80
CA GLU A 107 3.21 -11.74 -8.21
C GLU A 107 1.78 -11.94 -8.69
N ILE A 108 1.04 -12.84 -8.07
CA ILE A 108 -0.32 -13.20 -8.48
C ILE A 108 -1.36 -12.35 -7.76
N CYS A 109 -1.23 -12.20 -6.43
CA CYS A 109 -2.26 -11.56 -5.60
C CYS A 109 -1.76 -10.39 -4.77
N GLY A 110 -0.48 -10.01 -4.87
CA GLY A 110 0.07 -8.87 -4.13
C GLY A 110 -0.49 -7.53 -4.60
N VAL A 111 -0.55 -6.58 -3.68
CA VAL A 111 -1.08 -5.24 -3.98
C VAL A 111 -0.12 -4.47 -4.89
N LEU A 112 1.18 -4.58 -4.66
CA LEU A 112 2.18 -3.81 -5.41
C LEU A 112 2.23 -4.16 -6.89
N PRO A 113 2.25 -5.45 -7.31
CA PRO A 113 2.22 -5.80 -8.72
C PRO A 113 0.98 -5.26 -9.45
N TRP A 114 -0.16 -5.21 -8.76
CA TRP A 114 -1.36 -4.63 -9.34
C TRP A 114 -1.21 -3.12 -9.54
N LEU A 115 -0.71 -2.41 -8.52
CA LEU A 115 -0.49 -0.96 -8.60
C LEU A 115 0.53 -0.58 -9.67
N LYS A 116 1.49 -1.43 -9.93
CA LYS A 116 2.55 -1.19 -10.92
C LYS A 116 2.00 -0.86 -12.29
N LYS A 117 0.81 -1.33 -12.62
CA LYS A 117 0.15 -1.06 -13.90
C LYS A 117 -0.23 0.42 -14.06
N PHE A 118 -0.27 1.17 -12.96
CA PHE A 118 -0.87 2.51 -12.94
C PHE A 118 0.10 3.63 -12.55
N TRP A 119 1.27 3.31 -12.03
CA TRP A 119 2.20 4.38 -11.65
C TRP A 119 3.11 4.86 -12.78
#